data_fc38afa09b2c60e3244a34bd0fadd39c
#
_entry.id   fc38afa09b2c60e3244a34bd0fadd39c
#
_cell.length_a   1.000
_cell.length_b   1.000
_cell.length_c   1.000
_cell.angle_alpha   90.00
_cell.angle_beta   90.00
_cell.angle_gamma   90.00
#
_symmetry.space_group_name_H-M   'P 1'
#
loop_
_entity.id
_entity.type
_entity.pdbx_description
1 polymer ?
#
loop_
_entity_poly.entity_id
_entity_poly.type
_entity_poly.pdbx_seq_one_letter_code
_entity_poly.pdbx_strand_id
1 'polypeptide(L)'
;WNPFLKVEWLKEGRNIRLPMMLIFYNAILAFITILFMFFNAESFQEGYSYDTSAYLYQFLIISTIQIGMIFVLMPFSVWGFYSTDREKHMLEEFAMIPGSSKQFIIARVSVIIAIYMMLFISSLPIISLSCIYSGLPWRKIIRLGIMLFICTFWSASVSIFSFSYCKKGIWAFAQNTVIEAVFILGTILGTEIMRTISISVSGMDNLA
;
A
#
# COMPACT_ATOMS: atom_id res chain seq x y z
N TRP A 1 -20.19 15.23 -12.25
CA TRP A 1 -19.26 14.37 -12.99
C TRP A 1 -17.99 15.16 -13.27
N ASN A 2 -16.83 14.62 -12.83
CA ASN A 2 -15.54 15.25 -13.07
C ASN A 2 -14.97 14.74 -14.42
N PRO A 3 -14.91 15.57 -15.49
CA PRO A 3 -14.44 15.13 -16.80
C PRO A 3 -12.98 14.65 -16.78
N PHE A 4 -12.16 15.20 -15.91
CA PHE A 4 -10.75 14.81 -15.73
C PHE A 4 -10.61 13.37 -15.24
N LEU A 5 -11.53 12.87 -14.41
CA LEU A 5 -11.48 11.51 -13.88
C LEU A 5 -11.62 10.47 -15.00
N LYS A 6 -12.50 10.70 -15.98
CA LYS A 6 -12.66 9.80 -17.13
C LYS A 6 -11.40 9.76 -18.00
N VAL A 7 -10.80 10.92 -18.23
CA VAL A 7 -9.60 11.06 -19.07
C VAL A 7 -8.41 10.36 -18.40
N GLU A 8 -8.17 10.63 -17.13
CA GLU A 8 -7.08 10.00 -16.37
C GLU A 8 -7.26 8.48 -16.27
N TRP A 9 -8.49 8.01 -16.05
CA TRP A 9 -8.80 6.58 -15.99
C TRP A 9 -8.52 5.85 -17.30
N LEU A 10 -8.96 6.45 -18.43
CA LEU A 10 -8.71 5.89 -19.76
C LEU A 10 -7.22 5.90 -20.12
N LYS A 11 -6.49 6.94 -19.72
CA LYS A 11 -5.05 7.07 -19.93
C LYS A 11 -4.29 5.95 -19.21
N GLU A 12 -4.63 5.70 -17.95
CA GLU A 12 -3.97 4.66 -17.16
C GLU A 12 -4.40 3.24 -17.56
N GLY A 13 -5.66 3.02 -17.87
CA GLY A 13 -6.16 1.72 -18.35
C GLY A 13 -5.50 1.26 -19.66
N ARG A 14 -5.00 2.20 -20.48
CA ARG A 14 -4.25 1.90 -21.71
C ARG A 14 -2.73 1.78 -21.50
N ASN A 15 -2.25 2.06 -20.30
CA ASN A 15 -0.83 2.01 -19.99
C ASN A 15 -0.42 0.58 -19.60
N ILE A 16 0.60 0.05 -20.25
CA ILE A 16 1.16 -1.28 -19.96
C ILE A 16 1.73 -1.39 -18.53
N ARG A 17 2.00 -0.26 -17.88
CA ARG A 17 2.55 -0.22 -16.51
C ARG A 17 1.59 -0.84 -15.49
N LEU A 18 0.28 -0.60 -15.63
CA LEU A 18 -0.73 -1.13 -14.72
C LEU A 18 -0.75 -2.68 -14.68
N PRO A 19 -0.92 -3.39 -15.82
CA PRO A 19 -0.87 -4.85 -15.82
C PRO A 19 0.49 -5.39 -15.37
N MET A 20 1.60 -4.74 -15.71
CA MET A 20 2.91 -5.14 -15.21
C MET A 20 3.03 -5.04 -13.68
N MET A 21 2.54 -3.94 -13.09
CA MET A 21 2.50 -3.79 -11.63
C MET A 21 1.63 -4.86 -10.97
N LEU A 22 0.45 -5.19 -11.55
CA LEU A 22 -0.43 -6.24 -11.06
C LEU A 22 0.24 -7.61 -11.06
N ILE A 23 0.89 -7.97 -12.17
CA ILE A 23 1.59 -9.25 -12.32
C ILE A 23 2.75 -9.33 -11.32
N PHE A 24 3.59 -8.31 -11.26
CA PHE A 24 4.77 -8.27 -10.39
C PHE A 24 4.39 -8.34 -8.91
N TYR A 25 3.39 -7.56 -8.50
CA TYR A 25 2.87 -7.54 -7.15
C TYR A 25 2.33 -8.90 -6.71
N ASN A 26 1.44 -9.49 -7.53
CA ASN A 26 0.86 -10.81 -7.22
C ASN A 26 1.91 -11.93 -7.28
N ALA A 27 2.89 -11.85 -8.20
CA ALA A 27 3.98 -12.81 -8.28
C ALA A 27 4.83 -12.82 -7.00
N ILE A 28 5.16 -11.65 -6.45
CA ILE A 28 5.89 -11.55 -5.17
C ILE A 28 5.09 -12.18 -4.04
N LEU A 29 3.79 -11.85 -3.91
CA LEU A 29 2.95 -12.39 -2.86
C LEU A 29 2.76 -13.91 -2.99
N ALA A 30 2.55 -14.40 -4.20
CA ALA A 30 2.43 -15.84 -4.48
C ALA A 30 3.73 -16.57 -4.16
N PHE A 31 4.88 -16.02 -4.57
CA PHE A 31 6.18 -16.59 -4.30
C PHE A 31 6.45 -16.72 -2.79
N ILE A 32 6.17 -15.68 -2.01
CA ILE A 32 6.32 -15.71 -0.56
C ILE A 32 5.39 -16.74 0.08
N THR A 33 4.14 -16.82 -0.42
CA THR A 33 3.17 -17.79 0.08
C THR A 33 3.61 -19.23 -0.19
N ILE A 34 4.11 -19.51 -1.41
CA ILE A 34 4.63 -20.83 -1.79
C ILE A 34 5.86 -21.19 -0.96
N LEU A 35 6.81 -20.26 -0.78
CA LEU A 35 7.97 -20.48 0.07
C LEU A 35 7.55 -20.85 1.49
N PHE A 36 6.61 -20.10 2.04
CA PHE A 36 6.13 -20.36 3.39
C PHE A 36 5.45 -21.73 3.51
N MET A 37 4.65 -22.10 2.53
CA MET A 37 4.03 -23.43 2.47
C MET A 37 5.07 -24.55 2.34
N PHE A 38 6.11 -24.33 1.54
CA PHE A 38 7.20 -25.29 1.36
C PHE A 38 7.96 -25.55 2.66
N PHE A 39 8.38 -24.49 3.35
CA PHE A 39 9.11 -24.63 4.62
C PHE A 39 8.26 -25.25 5.74
N ASN A 40 6.95 -25.06 5.70
CA ASN A 40 6.07 -25.69 6.71
C ASN A 40 5.58 -27.09 6.30
N ALA A 41 5.81 -27.52 5.06
CA ALA A 41 5.37 -28.84 4.59
C ALA A 41 6.13 -29.98 5.33
N GLU A 42 7.37 -29.80 5.71
CA GLU A 42 8.16 -30.78 6.46
C GLU A 42 7.56 -31.03 7.84
N SER A 43 7.04 -30.01 8.50
CA SER A 43 6.36 -30.15 9.79
C SER A 43 5.08 -31.01 9.74
N PHE A 44 4.45 -31.11 8.56
CA PHE A 44 3.29 -31.99 8.35
C PHE A 44 3.65 -33.47 8.29
N GLN A 45 4.86 -33.82 7.83
CA GLN A 45 5.29 -35.24 7.72
C GLN A 45 5.67 -35.85 9.06
N GLU A 46 6.06 -35.02 10.03
CA GLU A 46 6.49 -35.49 11.36
C GLU A 46 5.35 -35.67 12.37
N GLY A 47 4.07 -35.52 11.94
CA GLY A 47 2.91 -35.78 12.79
C GLY A 47 2.70 -34.75 13.91
N TYR A 48 3.37 -33.60 13.83
CA TYR A 48 3.13 -32.47 14.73
C TYR A 48 1.74 -31.87 14.48
N SER A 49 1.05 -31.55 15.56
CA SER A 49 -0.26 -30.89 15.53
C SER A 49 -0.19 -29.62 14.69
N TYR A 50 -1.25 -29.37 13.93
CA TYR A 50 -1.44 -28.19 13.08
C TYR A 50 -1.01 -26.90 13.80
N ASP A 51 0.15 -26.36 13.46
CA ASP A 51 0.63 -25.14 14.12
C ASP A 51 -0.04 -23.91 13.51
N THR A 52 -1.21 -23.57 14.06
CA THR A 52 -1.99 -22.38 13.69
C THR A 52 -1.16 -21.09 13.81
N SER A 53 -0.12 -21.09 14.65
CA SER A 53 0.74 -19.93 14.87
C SER A 53 1.59 -19.62 13.64
N ALA A 54 2.07 -20.63 12.92
CA ALA A 54 2.85 -20.46 11.71
C ALA A 54 2.07 -19.72 10.62
N TYR A 55 0.81 -20.07 10.40
CA TYR A 55 -0.05 -19.39 9.42
C TYR A 55 -0.47 -17.98 9.87
N LEU A 56 -0.52 -17.72 11.17
CA LEU A 56 -0.66 -16.36 11.71
C LEU A 56 0.54 -15.49 11.31
N TYR A 57 1.76 -16.01 11.46
CA TYR A 57 2.97 -15.30 11.01
C TYR A 57 2.97 -15.07 9.51
N GLN A 58 2.53 -16.05 8.72
CA GLN A 58 2.38 -15.90 7.28
C GLN A 58 1.44 -14.73 6.92
N PHE A 59 0.27 -14.66 7.55
CA PHE A 59 -0.67 -13.56 7.34
C PHE A 59 -0.06 -12.20 7.71
N LEU A 60 0.67 -12.12 8.83
CA LEU A 60 1.34 -10.89 9.26
C LEU A 60 2.44 -10.47 8.27
N ILE A 61 3.25 -11.42 7.80
CA ILE A 61 4.31 -11.16 6.80
C ILE A 61 3.69 -10.63 5.51
N ILE A 62 2.67 -11.30 4.97
CA ILE A 62 1.99 -10.87 3.75
C ILE A 62 1.40 -9.46 3.94
N SER A 63 0.73 -9.19 5.06
CA SER A 63 0.15 -7.89 5.36
C SER A 63 1.21 -6.78 5.46
N THR A 64 2.34 -7.06 6.09
CA THR A 64 3.46 -6.12 6.21
C THR A 64 4.08 -5.82 4.84
N ILE A 65 4.27 -6.84 4.01
CA ILE A 65 4.79 -6.68 2.65
C ILE A 65 3.83 -5.85 1.80
N GLN A 66 2.52 -6.07 1.91
CA GLN A 66 1.53 -5.27 1.18
C GLN A 66 1.61 -3.78 1.55
N ILE A 67 1.72 -3.47 2.84
CA ILE A 67 1.87 -2.10 3.31
C ILE A 67 3.20 -1.51 2.80
N GLY A 68 4.30 -2.24 2.93
CA GLY A 68 5.61 -1.83 2.42
C GLY A 68 5.62 -1.56 0.92
N MET A 69 4.94 -2.41 0.14
CA MET A 69 4.81 -2.24 -1.31
C MET A 69 4.07 -0.94 -1.68
N ILE A 70 3.06 -0.53 -0.92
CA ILE A 70 2.38 0.75 -1.14
C ILE A 70 3.38 1.89 -1.04
N PHE A 71 4.15 1.96 0.03
CA PHE A 71 5.13 3.03 0.26
C PHE A 71 6.26 3.05 -0.77
N VAL A 72 6.65 1.90 -1.32
CA VAL A 72 7.68 1.81 -2.35
C VAL A 72 7.14 2.13 -3.74
N LEU A 73 6.00 1.53 -4.11
CA LEU A 73 5.46 1.65 -5.47
C LEU A 73 4.76 2.99 -5.71
N MET A 74 4.20 3.62 -4.67
CA MET A 74 3.47 4.88 -4.80
C MET A 74 4.32 6.02 -5.37
N PRO A 75 5.52 6.32 -4.85
CA PRO A 75 6.38 7.35 -5.41
C PRO A 75 6.75 7.09 -6.88
N PHE A 76 7.00 5.82 -7.24
CA PHE A 76 7.30 5.43 -8.63
C PHE A 76 6.11 5.66 -9.57
N SER A 77 4.90 5.32 -9.10
CA SER A 77 3.68 5.55 -9.87
C SER A 77 3.47 7.04 -10.11
N VAL A 78 3.54 7.85 -9.06
CA VAL A 78 3.34 9.30 -9.16
C VAL A 78 4.45 9.95 -9.99
N TRP A 79 5.70 9.52 -9.87
CA TRP A 79 6.78 9.99 -10.73
C TRP A 79 6.50 9.71 -12.20
N GLY A 80 6.05 8.50 -12.52
CA GLY A 80 5.69 8.14 -13.89
C GLY A 80 4.62 9.05 -14.49
N PHE A 81 3.63 9.45 -13.70
CA PHE A 81 2.61 10.42 -14.11
C PHE A 81 3.19 11.80 -14.40
N TYR A 82 3.97 12.34 -13.47
CA TYR A 82 4.51 13.69 -13.57
C TYR A 82 5.57 13.81 -14.66
N SER A 83 6.43 12.80 -14.89
CA SER A 83 7.41 12.82 -15.97
C SER A 83 6.72 12.88 -17.33
N THR A 84 5.72 12.03 -17.56
CA THR A 84 4.96 11.99 -18.81
C THR A 84 4.21 13.30 -19.09
N ASP A 85 3.66 13.93 -18.07
CA ASP A 85 2.91 15.17 -18.23
C ASP A 85 3.83 16.37 -18.49
N ARG A 86 5.02 16.40 -17.90
CA ARG A 86 6.04 17.43 -18.19
C ARG A 86 6.60 17.31 -19.60
N GLU A 87 6.91 16.09 -20.05
CA GLU A 87 7.42 15.84 -21.40
C GLU A 87 6.44 16.24 -22.51
N LYS A 88 5.13 16.11 -22.23
CA LYS A 88 4.06 16.40 -23.20
C LYS A 88 3.48 17.82 -23.09
N HIS A 89 4.05 18.69 -22.24
CA HIS A 89 3.49 20.03 -21.95
C HIS A 89 2.00 20.03 -21.56
N MET A 90 1.48 18.87 -21.14
CA MET A 90 0.05 18.72 -20.83
C MET A 90 -0.40 19.60 -19.66
N LEU A 91 0.51 19.99 -18.78
CA LEU A 91 0.20 20.91 -17.67
C LEU A 91 -0.18 22.30 -18.18
N GLU A 92 0.40 22.75 -19.31
CA GLU A 92 0.07 24.04 -19.95
C GLU A 92 -1.28 23.94 -20.67
N GLU A 93 -1.56 22.83 -21.33
CA GLU A 93 -2.86 22.57 -21.96
C GLU A 93 -3.99 22.49 -20.93
N PHE A 94 -3.74 21.84 -19.78
CA PHE A 94 -4.73 21.78 -18.69
C PHE A 94 -4.98 23.14 -18.03
N ALA A 95 -3.99 24.03 -18.02
CA ALA A 95 -4.18 25.40 -17.52
C ALA A 95 -5.12 26.24 -18.40
N MET A 96 -5.28 25.88 -19.68
CA MET A 96 -6.19 26.55 -20.62
C MET A 96 -7.63 26.04 -20.54
N ILE A 97 -7.85 24.85 -19.94
CA ILE A 97 -9.21 24.31 -19.78
C ILE A 97 -9.89 25.02 -18.61
N PRO A 98 -11.10 25.54 -18.77
CA PRO A 98 -11.87 26.18 -17.71
C PRO A 98 -12.33 25.12 -16.70
N GLY A 99 -11.44 24.73 -15.79
CA GLY A 99 -11.67 23.76 -14.73
C GLY A 99 -10.90 24.16 -13.48
N SER A 100 -11.43 23.82 -12.31
CA SER A 100 -10.74 24.07 -11.05
C SER A 100 -9.52 23.14 -10.93
N SER A 101 -8.35 23.69 -10.63
CA SER A 101 -7.14 22.93 -10.31
C SER A 101 -7.38 21.85 -9.22
N LYS A 102 -8.34 22.12 -8.31
CA LYS A 102 -8.79 21.15 -7.30
C LYS A 102 -9.43 19.91 -7.92
N GLN A 103 -10.25 20.07 -8.96
CA GLN A 103 -10.92 18.94 -9.64
C GLN A 103 -9.92 18.02 -10.33
N PHE A 104 -8.86 18.58 -10.90
CA PHE A 104 -7.76 17.83 -11.50
C PHE A 104 -6.99 17.00 -10.44
N ILE A 105 -6.60 17.62 -9.33
CA ILE A 105 -5.89 16.94 -8.24
C ILE A 105 -6.74 15.81 -7.66
N ILE A 106 -8.02 16.07 -7.40
CA ILE A 106 -8.95 15.07 -6.87
C ILE A 106 -9.10 13.89 -7.84
N ALA A 107 -9.23 14.15 -9.14
CA ALA A 107 -9.33 13.12 -10.17
C ALA A 107 -8.08 12.22 -10.15
N ARG A 108 -6.91 12.81 -10.06
CA ARG A 108 -5.62 12.11 -10.03
C ARG A 108 -5.45 11.25 -8.78
N VAL A 109 -5.73 11.82 -7.60
CA VAL A 109 -5.71 11.06 -6.33
C VAL A 109 -6.68 9.88 -6.40
N SER A 110 -7.89 10.10 -6.91
CA SER A 110 -8.91 9.06 -7.01
C SER A 110 -8.49 7.90 -7.92
N VAL A 111 -7.86 8.19 -9.07
CA VAL A 111 -7.35 7.16 -9.98
C VAL A 111 -6.23 6.36 -9.35
N ILE A 112 -5.28 7.01 -8.68
CA ILE A 112 -4.20 6.33 -7.97
C ILE A 112 -4.76 5.40 -6.90
N ILE A 113 -5.64 5.89 -6.05
CA ILE A 113 -6.30 5.08 -5.01
C ILE A 113 -7.00 3.88 -5.63
N ALA A 114 -7.75 4.07 -6.72
CA ALA A 114 -8.46 2.99 -7.39
C ALA A 114 -7.50 1.91 -7.93
N ILE A 115 -6.34 2.28 -8.48
CA ILE A 115 -5.30 1.34 -8.94
C ILE A 115 -4.79 0.49 -7.77
N TYR A 116 -4.46 1.12 -6.63
CA TYR A 116 -3.96 0.39 -5.46
C TYR A 116 -5.04 -0.47 -4.80
N MET A 117 -6.30 -0.04 -4.84
CA MET A 117 -7.41 -0.90 -4.41
C MET A 117 -7.62 -2.10 -5.35
N MET A 118 -7.38 -1.96 -6.65
CA MET A 118 -7.35 -3.10 -7.57
C MET A 118 -6.21 -4.08 -7.25
N LEU A 119 -5.01 -3.59 -6.89
CA LEU A 119 -3.91 -4.44 -6.42
C LEU A 119 -4.32 -5.24 -5.19
N PHE A 120 -4.96 -4.61 -4.22
CA PHE A 120 -5.47 -5.29 -3.03
C PHE A 120 -6.53 -6.35 -3.39
N ILE A 121 -7.52 -6.02 -4.23
CA ILE A 121 -8.56 -6.96 -4.65
C ILE A 121 -7.95 -8.16 -5.38
N SER A 122 -6.95 -7.94 -6.24
CA SER A 122 -6.27 -9.03 -6.95
C SER A 122 -5.47 -9.95 -6.02
N SER A 123 -5.03 -9.48 -4.86
CA SER A 123 -4.32 -10.28 -3.85
C SER A 123 -5.24 -11.04 -2.89
N LEU A 124 -6.55 -10.77 -2.90
CA LEU A 124 -7.52 -11.44 -2.01
C LEU A 124 -7.47 -12.98 -2.06
N PRO A 125 -7.32 -13.65 -3.21
CA PRO A 125 -7.21 -15.11 -3.25
C PRO A 125 -6.02 -15.62 -2.42
N ILE A 126 -4.87 -14.94 -2.49
CA ILE A 126 -3.66 -15.31 -1.76
C ILE A 126 -3.84 -15.09 -0.25
N ILE A 127 -4.42 -13.96 0.14
CA ILE A 127 -4.71 -13.64 1.54
C ILE A 127 -5.74 -14.60 2.13
N SER A 128 -6.79 -14.94 1.36
CA SER A 128 -7.84 -15.84 1.80
C SER A 128 -7.33 -17.26 2.09
N LEU A 129 -6.37 -17.74 1.29
CA LEU A 129 -5.69 -19.01 1.58
C LEU A 129 -5.01 -18.96 2.95
N SER A 130 -4.22 -17.94 3.21
CA SER A 130 -3.54 -17.76 4.51
C SER A 130 -4.53 -17.67 5.67
N CYS A 131 -5.68 -17.00 5.49
CA CYS A 131 -6.72 -16.92 6.51
C CYS A 131 -7.44 -18.25 6.76
N ILE A 132 -7.70 -19.04 5.71
CA ILE A 132 -8.34 -20.37 5.85
C ILE A 132 -7.45 -21.29 6.65
N TYR A 133 -6.17 -21.37 6.31
CA TYR A 133 -5.21 -22.25 7.01
C TYR A 133 -4.92 -21.79 8.45
N SER A 134 -4.95 -20.49 8.74
CA SER A 134 -4.74 -19.95 10.09
C SER A 134 -6.00 -19.93 10.96
N GLY A 135 -7.18 -20.26 10.41
CA GLY A 135 -8.44 -20.15 11.13
C GLY A 135 -8.83 -18.70 11.49
N LEU A 136 -8.26 -17.72 10.80
CA LEU A 136 -8.51 -16.31 11.09
C LEU A 136 -9.90 -15.86 10.63
N PRO A 137 -10.62 -15.07 11.43
CA PRO A 137 -11.92 -14.55 11.03
C PRO A 137 -11.80 -13.51 9.91
N TRP A 138 -12.75 -13.50 8.98
CA TRP A 138 -12.83 -12.56 7.84
C TRP A 138 -12.72 -11.08 8.25
N ARG A 139 -13.07 -10.74 9.49
CA ARG A 139 -12.89 -9.39 10.03
C ARG A 139 -11.44 -8.90 9.95
N LYS A 140 -10.46 -9.80 9.99
CA LYS A 140 -9.04 -9.43 9.85
C LYS A 140 -8.72 -8.94 8.44
N ILE A 141 -9.29 -9.58 7.40
CA ILE A 141 -9.13 -9.15 5.99
C ILE A 141 -9.77 -7.78 5.80
N ILE A 142 -10.96 -7.56 6.34
CA ILE A 142 -11.64 -6.25 6.24
C ILE A 142 -10.81 -5.16 6.92
N ARG A 143 -10.27 -5.42 8.11
CA ARG A 143 -9.38 -4.47 8.80
C ARG A 143 -8.13 -4.17 8.00
N LEU A 144 -7.51 -5.19 7.41
CA LEU A 144 -6.37 -5.02 6.52
C LEU A 144 -6.74 -4.13 5.32
N GLY A 145 -7.88 -4.36 4.67
CA GLY A 145 -8.35 -3.53 3.56
C GLY A 145 -8.55 -2.06 3.95
N ILE A 146 -9.15 -1.80 5.11
CA ILE A 146 -9.32 -0.42 5.62
C ILE A 146 -7.95 0.22 5.90
N MET A 147 -7.04 -0.52 6.52
CA MET A 147 -5.68 -0.03 6.81
C MET A 147 -4.91 0.29 5.52
N LEU A 148 -4.96 -0.60 4.53
CA LEU A 148 -4.35 -0.37 3.22
C LEU A 148 -4.96 0.84 2.52
N PHE A 149 -6.27 1.04 2.60
CA PHE A 149 -6.92 2.22 2.05
C PHE A 149 -6.40 3.51 2.68
N ILE A 150 -6.29 3.56 4.01
CA ILE A 150 -5.76 4.72 4.73
C ILE A 150 -4.30 4.98 4.36
N CYS A 151 -3.45 3.94 4.33
CA CYS A 151 -2.05 4.05 3.93
C CYS A 151 -1.91 4.53 2.48
N THR A 152 -2.74 4.02 1.56
CA THR A 152 -2.75 4.43 0.16
C THR A 152 -3.13 5.90 0.02
N PHE A 153 -4.18 6.34 0.72
CA PHE A 153 -4.62 7.73 0.70
C PHE A 153 -3.54 8.67 1.22
N TRP A 154 -2.90 8.31 2.33
CA TRP A 154 -1.79 9.07 2.93
C TRP A 154 -0.61 9.15 1.95
N SER A 155 -0.10 8.02 1.48
CA SER A 155 1.06 7.95 0.59
C SER A 155 0.80 8.66 -0.75
N ALA A 156 -0.41 8.54 -1.33
CA ALA A 156 -0.80 9.28 -2.52
C ALA A 156 -0.77 10.80 -2.31
N SER A 157 -1.29 11.26 -1.16
CA SER A 157 -1.32 12.70 -0.84
C SER A 157 0.09 13.27 -0.67
N VAL A 158 0.95 12.56 0.05
CA VAL A 158 2.37 12.96 0.26
C VAL A 158 3.13 12.95 -1.06
N SER A 159 2.94 11.92 -1.88
CA SER A 159 3.59 11.81 -3.19
C SER A 159 3.18 12.95 -4.12
N ILE A 160 1.90 13.23 -4.26
CA ILE A 160 1.42 14.33 -5.10
C ILE A 160 1.93 15.67 -4.61
N PHE A 161 1.94 15.90 -3.28
CA PHE A 161 2.51 17.11 -2.69
C PHE A 161 3.99 17.26 -3.05
N SER A 162 4.81 16.23 -2.83
CA SER A 162 6.25 16.25 -3.11
C SER A 162 6.56 16.52 -4.59
N PHE A 163 5.84 15.86 -5.50
CA PHE A 163 6.03 16.03 -6.93
C PHE A 163 5.47 17.38 -7.48
N SER A 164 4.50 17.97 -6.80
CA SER A 164 4.00 19.31 -7.15
C SER A 164 4.96 20.42 -6.71
N TYR A 165 5.60 20.24 -5.56
CA TYR A 165 6.50 21.26 -4.99
C TYR A 165 7.89 21.24 -5.64
N CYS A 166 8.46 20.08 -5.90
CA CYS A 166 9.82 19.95 -6.43
C CYS A 166 9.88 20.07 -7.95
N LYS A 167 10.76 20.93 -8.47
CA LYS A 167 10.97 21.09 -9.92
C LYS A 167 11.68 19.89 -10.56
N LYS A 168 12.57 19.19 -9.84
CA LYS A 168 13.31 18.02 -10.33
C LYS A 168 12.71 16.74 -9.73
N GLY A 169 12.37 15.76 -10.58
CA GLY A 169 11.72 14.51 -10.16
C GLY A 169 12.51 13.71 -9.13
N ILE A 170 13.86 13.70 -9.23
CA ILE A 170 14.74 12.99 -8.29
C ILE A 170 14.62 13.58 -6.87
N TRP A 171 14.59 14.91 -6.74
CA TRP A 171 14.42 15.57 -5.45
C TRP A 171 13.03 15.34 -4.86
N ALA A 172 11.98 15.33 -5.71
CA ALA A 172 10.63 14.99 -5.29
C ALA A 172 10.55 13.57 -4.74
N PHE A 173 11.20 12.63 -5.43
CA PHE A 173 11.29 11.23 -4.98
C PHE A 173 12.01 11.11 -3.64
N ALA A 174 13.18 11.74 -3.50
CA ALA A 174 13.94 11.73 -2.24
C ALA A 174 13.13 12.34 -1.08
N GLN A 175 12.51 13.50 -1.30
CA GLN A 175 11.67 14.15 -0.30
C GLN A 175 10.49 13.25 0.11
N ASN A 176 9.80 12.64 -0.84
CA ASN A 176 8.70 11.73 -0.55
C ASN A 176 9.14 10.56 0.30
N THR A 177 10.24 9.90 -0.09
CA THR A 177 10.81 8.76 0.65
C THR A 177 11.19 9.13 2.08
N VAL A 178 11.76 10.31 2.29
CA VAL A 178 12.09 10.80 3.64
C VAL A 178 10.83 11.01 4.48
N ILE A 179 9.80 11.66 3.93
CA ILE A 179 8.55 11.90 4.66
C ILE A 179 7.88 10.57 5.03
N GLU A 180 7.82 9.61 4.11
CA GLU A 180 7.25 8.29 4.35
C GLU A 180 8.07 7.49 5.39
N ALA A 181 9.40 7.54 5.32
CA ALA A 181 10.26 6.90 6.31
C ALA A 181 10.08 7.50 7.71
N VAL A 182 9.99 8.82 7.83
CA VAL A 182 9.71 9.49 9.10
C VAL A 182 8.34 9.09 9.66
N PHE A 183 7.33 8.97 8.80
CA PHE A 183 6.00 8.53 9.21
C PHE A 183 6.02 7.08 9.72
N ILE A 184 6.67 6.16 9.00
CA ILE A 184 6.80 4.76 9.40
C ILE A 184 7.56 4.64 10.73
N LEU A 185 8.70 5.32 10.87
CA LEU A 185 9.47 5.34 12.11
C LEU A 185 8.66 5.94 13.27
N GLY A 186 7.94 7.02 13.02
CA GLY A 186 7.08 7.67 14.01
C GLY A 186 5.95 6.75 14.49
N THR A 187 5.34 5.97 13.60
CA THR A 187 4.31 5.00 13.97
C THR A 187 4.88 3.83 14.78
N ILE A 188 6.05 3.31 14.40
CA ILE A 188 6.74 2.24 15.15
C ILE A 188 7.10 2.71 16.57
N LEU A 189 7.75 3.86 16.67
CA LEU A 189 8.10 4.44 17.97
C LEU A 189 6.88 4.75 18.82
N GLY A 190 5.82 5.30 18.22
CA GLY A 190 4.57 5.59 18.91
C GLY A 190 3.90 4.33 19.47
N THR A 191 3.90 3.23 18.72
CA THR A 191 3.35 1.95 19.19
C THR A 191 4.17 1.36 20.34
N GLU A 192 5.51 1.44 20.30
CA GLU A 192 6.37 0.95 21.39
C GLU A 192 6.23 1.81 22.66
N ILE A 193 6.11 3.11 22.54
CA ILE A 193 5.86 4.02 23.66
C ILE A 193 4.51 3.69 24.32
N MET A 194 3.44 3.54 23.53
CA MET A 194 2.11 3.19 24.03
C MET A 194 2.11 1.83 24.71
N ARG A 195 2.84 0.85 24.16
CA ARG A 195 2.99 -0.48 24.76
C ARG A 195 3.70 -0.38 26.12
N THR A 196 4.79 0.37 26.21
CA THR A 196 5.54 0.55 27.45
C THR A 196 4.69 1.24 28.52
N ILE A 197 3.93 2.26 28.16
CA ILE A 197 3.00 2.95 29.06
C ILE A 197 1.92 1.99 29.56
N SER A 198 1.31 1.19 28.68
CA SER A 198 0.27 0.24 29.07
C SER A 198 0.77 -0.83 30.04
N ILE A 199 2.00 -1.32 29.85
CA ILE A 199 2.62 -2.27 30.76
C ILE A 199 2.91 -1.62 32.13
N SER A 200 3.37 -0.39 32.16
CA SER A 200 3.65 0.32 33.42
C SER A 200 2.37 0.59 34.23
N VAL A 201 1.28 0.95 33.54
CA VAL A 201 -0.02 1.19 34.19
C VAL A 201 -0.58 -0.11 34.76
N SER A 202 -0.60 -1.20 33.97
CA SER A 202 -1.08 -2.51 34.45
C SER A 202 -0.22 -3.09 35.58
N GLY A 203 1.06 -2.75 35.64
CA GLY A 203 1.93 -3.11 36.76
C GLY A 203 1.62 -2.38 38.06
N MET A 204 1.12 -1.14 37.98
CA MET A 204 0.68 -0.38 39.17
C MET A 204 -0.67 -0.88 39.74
N ASP A 205 -1.58 -1.32 38.88
CA ASP A 205 -2.86 -1.88 39.29
C ASP A 205 -2.75 -3.22 40.06
N ASN A 206 -1.64 -3.95 39.84
CA ASN A 206 -1.34 -5.20 40.56
C ASN A 206 -0.65 -5.00 41.92
N LEU A 207 -0.28 -3.77 42.29
CA LEU A 207 0.40 -3.43 43.53
C LEU A 207 -0.51 -2.68 44.53
N ALA A 208 -1.75 -2.37 44.13
CA ALA A 208 -2.79 -1.75 44.95
C ALA A 208 -3.85 -2.77 45.36
#